data_aeae34d4960a0aaea0cafc63fce07f50
#
_entry.id   aeae34d4960a0aaea0cafc63fce07f50
#
_cell.length_a   1.000
_cell.length_b   1.000
_cell.length_c   1.000
_cell.angle_alpha   90.00
_cell.angle_beta   90.00
_cell.angle_gamma   90.00
#
_symmetry.space_group_name_H-M   'P 1'
#
loop_
_entity.id
_entity.type
_entity.pdbx_description
1 polymer ?
#
loop_
_entity_poly.entity_id
_entity_poly.type
_entity_poly.pdbx_seq_one_letter_code
_entity_poly.pdbx_strand_id
1 'polypeptide(L)'
;MYIKKKTFILIITYLSAAAIAFGAYSAVLSVGGAGYRSTARYGYEHAFGEVVTAAEKLSDALHRGAYATGAEMSASVCADVYGSCLTAGMTMSELPFSTQELENTARFVGVAADFSQSLMGSGGFDDKTRKSFAELYKTAESITEALDAMRDDIDNGTVKMDEPEALFDDTGASLLSTAMLEMESGIGELPELSYDGRYNKAAAEECKDPITEDEARTIAADFLGLEGDGISLQYRSEAGATSFEHEDKSILVDGWGNVVSLSSSRIVTGDMPAEDMEKAAKEFLTKHGFDHMHLVSSERMGNLQSMRFERLDGGVRCEKDSVRISVAADDGTVYSFDASGHYSDTQKHAKPESIVTQTQAASALPKGLSAKPKGMVYAETAGGNERLCYEFECESKNDDTLRILVDAETGSQYRISFI
;
A
#
# COMPACT_ATOMS: atom_id res chain seq x y z
N MET A 1 -44.07 -48.96 23.52
CA MET A 1 -43.07 -48.72 24.58
C MET A 1 -43.64 -47.69 25.55
N TYR A 2 -44.15 -48.18 26.74
CA TYR A 2 -44.77 -47.27 27.72
C TYR A 2 -43.70 -46.66 28.59
N ILE A 3 -43.47 -45.34 28.42
CA ILE A 3 -42.57 -44.58 29.28
C ILE A 3 -43.23 -44.42 30.65
N LYS A 4 -42.54 -44.81 31.74
CA LYS A 4 -43.09 -44.66 33.11
C LYS A 4 -43.31 -43.13 33.38
N LYS A 5 -44.46 -42.80 33.95
CA LYS A 5 -44.95 -41.46 34.24
C LYS A 5 -43.86 -40.59 34.93
N LYS A 6 -43.07 -41.18 35.82
CA LYS A 6 -41.91 -40.48 36.46
C LYS A 6 -40.81 -40.12 35.50
N THR A 7 -40.48 -40.99 34.55
CA THR A 7 -39.44 -40.73 33.52
C THR A 7 -39.89 -39.65 32.54
N PHE A 8 -41.18 -39.64 32.20
CA PHE A 8 -41.77 -38.62 31.34
C PHE A 8 -41.73 -37.22 31.98
N ILE A 9 -42.10 -37.11 33.26
CA ILE A 9 -42.04 -35.86 34.02
C ILE A 9 -40.58 -35.38 34.11
N LEU A 10 -39.63 -36.25 34.37
CA LEU A 10 -38.21 -35.94 34.47
C LEU A 10 -37.63 -35.41 33.14
N ILE A 11 -38.01 -36.03 32.02
CA ILE A 11 -37.60 -35.56 30.66
C ILE A 11 -38.17 -34.18 30.38
N ILE A 12 -39.46 -33.92 30.69
CA ILE A 12 -40.03 -32.57 30.47
C ILE A 12 -39.35 -31.52 31.35
N THR A 13 -39.04 -31.86 32.60
CA THR A 13 -38.35 -30.93 33.51
C THR A 13 -36.94 -30.58 33.01
N TYR A 14 -36.18 -31.54 32.49
CA TYR A 14 -34.88 -31.30 31.90
C TYR A 14 -34.97 -30.50 30.60
N LEU A 15 -35.94 -30.80 29.72
CA LEU A 15 -36.15 -30.04 28.48
C LEU A 15 -36.57 -28.60 28.76
N SER A 16 -37.46 -28.37 29.75
CA SER A 16 -37.84 -27.01 30.11
C SER A 16 -36.69 -26.23 30.76
N ALA A 17 -35.88 -26.85 31.61
CA ALA A 17 -34.69 -26.24 32.17
C ALA A 17 -33.65 -25.89 31.10
N ALA A 18 -33.42 -26.80 30.15
CA ALA A 18 -32.53 -26.55 29.02
C ALA A 18 -33.04 -25.40 28.11
N ALA A 19 -34.35 -25.36 27.83
CA ALA A 19 -34.94 -24.27 27.04
C ALA A 19 -34.83 -22.91 27.74
N ILE A 20 -35.02 -22.85 29.06
CA ILE A 20 -34.84 -21.64 29.86
C ILE A 20 -33.37 -21.19 29.87
N ALA A 21 -32.43 -22.14 30.07
CA ALA A 21 -31.00 -21.84 30.04
C ALA A 21 -30.53 -21.33 28.66
N PHE A 22 -31.03 -21.97 27.59
CA PHE A 22 -30.72 -21.54 26.21
C PHE A 22 -31.33 -20.19 25.88
N GLY A 23 -32.57 -19.93 26.32
CA GLY A 23 -33.21 -18.62 26.18
C GLY A 23 -32.48 -17.51 26.95
N ALA A 24 -32.04 -17.76 28.17
CA ALA A 24 -31.26 -16.81 28.97
C ALA A 24 -29.87 -16.56 28.33
N TYR A 25 -29.21 -17.61 27.85
CA TYR A 25 -27.94 -17.49 27.15
C TYR A 25 -28.07 -16.69 25.84
N SER A 26 -29.09 -16.97 25.05
CA SER A 26 -29.37 -16.21 23.81
C SER A 26 -29.72 -14.74 24.11
N ALA A 27 -30.46 -14.47 25.20
CA ALA A 27 -30.74 -13.09 25.60
C ALA A 27 -29.48 -12.32 26.06
N VAL A 28 -28.58 -12.97 26.81
CA VAL A 28 -27.29 -12.39 27.21
C VAL A 28 -26.42 -12.11 26.00
N LEU A 29 -26.35 -13.03 25.04
CA LEU A 29 -25.60 -12.84 23.79
C LEU A 29 -26.19 -11.72 22.93
N SER A 30 -27.52 -11.62 22.83
CA SER A 30 -28.17 -10.56 22.04
C SER A 30 -28.00 -9.17 22.67
N VAL A 31 -28.10 -9.07 24.00
CA VAL A 31 -27.87 -7.79 24.72
C VAL A 31 -26.40 -7.38 24.70
N GLY A 32 -25.48 -8.34 24.89
CA GLY A 32 -24.04 -8.08 24.78
C GLY A 32 -23.63 -7.70 23.34
N GLY A 33 -24.19 -8.39 22.34
CA GLY A 33 -23.98 -8.09 20.92
C GLY A 33 -24.52 -6.71 20.51
N ALA A 34 -25.69 -6.32 21.01
CA ALA A 34 -26.28 -5.01 20.75
C ALA A 34 -25.42 -3.86 21.31
N GLY A 35 -24.89 -4.03 22.54
CA GLY A 35 -24.00 -3.05 23.14
C GLY A 35 -22.66 -2.90 22.37
N TYR A 36 -22.09 -4.02 21.92
CA TYR A 36 -20.86 -4.02 21.13
C TYR A 36 -21.06 -3.37 19.75
N ARG A 37 -22.16 -3.70 19.06
CA ARG A 37 -22.53 -3.08 17.77
C ARG A 37 -22.75 -1.59 17.90
N SER A 38 -23.45 -1.15 18.92
CA SER A 38 -23.65 0.29 19.19
C SER A 38 -22.33 1.02 19.38
N THR A 39 -21.38 0.44 20.13
CA THR A 39 -20.06 1.05 20.35
C THR A 39 -19.24 1.07 19.05
N ALA A 40 -19.26 -0.01 18.27
CA ALA A 40 -18.58 -0.07 16.97
C ALA A 40 -19.17 0.97 16.00
N ARG A 41 -20.50 1.09 15.92
CA ARG A 41 -21.16 2.09 15.10
C ARG A 41 -20.71 3.51 15.43
N TYR A 42 -20.74 3.88 16.70
CA TYR A 42 -20.27 5.21 17.12
C TYR A 42 -18.80 5.45 16.78
N GLY A 43 -17.95 4.41 16.87
CA GLY A 43 -16.57 4.48 16.44
C GLY A 43 -16.43 4.76 14.95
N TYR A 44 -17.17 4.05 14.11
CA TYR A 44 -17.14 4.24 12.65
C TYR A 44 -17.78 5.57 12.22
N GLU A 45 -18.91 5.97 12.80
CA GLU A 45 -19.53 7.28 12.54
C GLU A 45 -18.58 8.42 12.92
N HIS A 46 -17.87 8.29 14.04
CA HIS A 46 -16.86 9.27 14.45
C HIS A 46 -15.68 9.31 13.49
N ALA A 47 -15.10 8.14 13.14
CA ALA A 47 -14.00 8.07 12.20
C ALA A 47 -14.39 8.64 10.82
N PHE A 48 -15.61 8.35 10.35
CA PHE A 48 -16.12 8.92 9.10
C PHE A 48 -16.25 10.44 9.17
N GLY A 49 -16.78 10.98 10.26
CA GLY A 49 -16.85 12.44 10.48
C GLY A 49 -15.48 13.11 10.48
N GLU A 50 -14.44 12.44 11.02
CA GLU A 50 -13.06 12.93 10.97
C GLU A 50 -12.50 12.90 9.54
N VAL A 51 -12.82 11.87 8.72
CA VAL A 51 -12.45 11.82 7.29
C VAL A 51 -13.08 12.97 6.53
N VAL A 52 -14.38 13.23 6.71
CA VAL A 52 -15.08 14.38 6.10
C VAL A 52 -14.40 15.68 6.47
N THR A 53 -14.16 15.90 7.76
CA THR A 53 -13.48 17.12 8.25
C THR A 53 -12.07 17.27 7.67
N ALA A 54 -11.33 16.17 7.54
CA ALA A 54 -10.00 16.20 6.94
C ALA A 54 -10.06 16.51 5.44
N ALA A 55 -11.06 15.98 4.71
CA ALA A 55 -11.30 16.26 3.30
C ALA A 55 -11.66 17.74 3.07
N GLU A 56 -12.54 18.31 3.89
CA GLU A 56 -12.89 19.75 3.86
C GLU A 56 -11.65 20.63 4.05
N LYS A 57 -10.83 20.34 5.07
CA LYS A 57 -9.57 21.08 5.34
C LYS A 57 -8.55 20.91 4.20
N LEU A 58 -8.48 19.70 3.61
CA LEU A 58 -7.62 19.44 2.47
C LEU A 58 -8.06 20.27 1.26
N SER A 59 -9.36 20.27 0.96
CA SER A 59 -9.95 21.06 -0.13
C SER A 59 -9.65 22.55 0.05
N ASP A 60 -9.86 23.11 1.23
CA ASP A 60 -9.55 24.52 1.55
C ASP A 60 -8.04 24.83 1.40
N ALA A 61 -7.18 23.94 1.85
CA ALA A 61 -5.74 24.15 1.75
C ALA A 61 -5.27 24.09 0.29
N LEU A 62 -5.78 23.16 -0.51
CA LEU A 62 -5.50 23.05 -1.96
C LEU A 62 -6.01 24.29 -2.70
N HIS A 63 -7.20 24.77 -2.37
CA HIS A 63 -7.76 26.01 -2.94
C HIS A 63 -6.87 27.21 -2.67
N ARG A 64 -6.40 27.38 -1.43
CA ARG A 64 -5.42 28.43 -1.08
C ARG A 64 -4.11 28.28 -1.86
N GLY A 65 -3.67 27.05 -2.10
CA GLY A 65 -2.47 26.74 -2.88
C GLY A 65 -2.53 27.25 -4.31
N ALA A 66 -3.71 27.30 -4.94
CA ALA A 66 -3.91 27.87 -6.26
C ALA A 66 -3.59 29.37 -6.35
N TYR A 67 -3.54 30.07 -5.21
CA TYR A 67 -3.30 31.50 -5.13
C TYR A 67 -2.04 31.89 -4.36
N ALA A 68 -1.38 30.97 -3.70
CA ALA A 68 -0.19 31.22 -2.90
C ALA A 68 1.00 31.60 -3.80
N THR A 69 1.65 32.74 -3.52
CA THR A 69 2.81 33.23 -4.27
C THR A 69 4.03 33.50 -3.39
N GLY A 70 3.84 33.82 -2.11
CA GLY A 70 4.91 34.12 -1.16
C GLY A 70 5.42 32.85 -0.46
N ALA A 71 6.70 32.82 -0.12
CA ALA A 71 7.35 31.67 0.52
C ALA A 71 6.66 31.23 1.83
N GLU A 72 6.28 32.18 2.69
CA GLU A 72 5.63 31.89 3.96
C GLU A 72 4.23 31.26 3.75
N MET A 73 3.43 31.84 2.84
CA MET A 73 2.12 31.29 2.49
C MET A 73 2.23 29.91 1.85
N SER A 74 3.18 29.72 0.94
CA SER A 74 3.42 28.43 0.29
C SER A 74 3.82 27.35 1.29
N ALA A 75 4.69 27.67 2.25
CA ALA A 75 5.07 26.75 3.33
C ALA A 75 3.88 26.39 4.22
N SER A 76 3.03 27.37 4.59
CA SER A 76 1.80 27.12 5.36
C SER A 76 0.85 26.20 4.61
N VAL A 77 0.59 26.46 3.33
CA VAL A 77 -0.27 25.62 2.48
C VAL A 77 0.27 24.19 2.41
N CYS A 78 1.57 24.00 2.17
CA CYS A 78 2.16 22.66 2.13
C CYS A 78 1.99 21.93 3.48
N ALA A 79 2.17 22.64 4.60
CA ALA A 79 1.98 22.04 5.92
C ALA A 79 0.52 21.65 6.18
N ASP A 80 -0.44 22.51 5.80
CA ASP A 80 -1.87 22.27 5.96
C ASP A 80 -2.34 21.10 5.07
N VAL A 81 -1.93 21.05 3.81
CA VAL A 81 -2.24 19.95 2.89
C VAL A 81 -1.67 18.64 3.44
N TYR A 82 -0.38 18.62 3.78
CA TYR A 82 0.26 17.41 4.29
C TYR A 82 -0.38 16.91 5.59
N GLY A 83 -0.68 17.82 6.53
CA GLY A 83 -1.33 17.49 7.79
C GLY A 83 -2.75 16.94 7.60
N SER A 84 -3.54 17.53 6.70
CA SER A 84 -4.88 17.04 6.35
C SER A 84 -4.83 15.66 5.71
N CYS A 85 -3.87 15.43 4.79
CA CYS A 85 -3.65 14.13 4.17
C CYS A 85 -3.27 13.05 5.19
N LEU A 86 -2.39 13.35 6.15
CA LEU A 86 -2.05 12.40 7.21
C LEU A 86 -3.27 12.05 8.05
N THR A 87 -4.06 13.05 8.44
CA THR A 87 -5.28 12.83 9.22
C THR A 87 -6.26 11.95 8.44
N ALA A 88 -6.56 12.29 7.19
CA ALA A 88 -7.44 11.50 6.33
C ALA A 88 -6.95 10.05 6.19
N GLY A 89 -5.65 9.83 5.93
CA GLY A 89 -5.09 8.49 5.78
C GLY A 89 -5.17 7.66 7.06
N MET A 90 -4.96 8.27 8.23
CA MET A 90 -5.08 7.58 9.52
C MET A 90 -6.53 7.20 9.82
N THR A 91 -7.46 8.13 9.65
CA THR A 91 -8.88 7.92 9.98
C THR A 91 -9.57 6.99 8.98
N MET A 92 -9.20 7.01 7.70
CA MET A 92 -9.68 6.03 6.72
C MET A 92 -9.34 4.58 7.10
N SER A 93 -8.20 4.35 7.74
CA SER A 93 -7.81 3.00 8.20
C SER A 93 -8.68 2.46 9.35
N GLU A 94 -9.45 3.30 10.02
CA GLU A 94 -10.38 2.93 11.10
C GLU A 94 -11.78 2.60 10.55
N LEU A 95 -12.05 2.89 9.27
CA LEU A 95 -13.34 2.63 8.66
C LEU A 95 -13.50 1.15 8.29
N PRO A 96 -14.74 0.63 8.29
CA PRO A 96 -15.03 -0.76 7.95
C PRO A 96 -15.03 -1.02 6.44
N PHE A 97 -14.10 -0.43 5.71
CA PHE A 97 -13.97 -0.55 4.26
C PHE A 97 -12.72 -1.30 3.85
N SER A 98 -12.81 -2.03 2.74
CA SER A 98 -11.65 -2.66 2.13
C SER A 98 -10.75 -1.64 1.42
N THR A 99 -9.51 -2.05 1.15
CA THR A 99 -8.55 -1.21 0.40
C THR A 99 -9.06 -0.87 -1.01
N GLN A 100 -9.89 -1.73 -1.61
CA GLN A 100 -10.48 -1.50 -2.93
C GLN A 100 -11.59 -0.45 -2.89
N GLU A 101 -12.37 -0.44 -1.82
CA GLU A 101 -13.47 0.52 -1.63
C GLU A 101 -13.00 1.94 -1.36
N LEU A 102 -11.72 2.14 -1.01
CA LEU A 102 -11.10 3.44 -0.72
C LEU A 102 -9.91 3.75 -1.65
N GLU A 103 -9.73 3.01 -2.74
CA GLU A 103 -8.51 3.07 -3.55
C GLU A 103 -8.27 4.46 -4.16
N ASN A 104 -9.27 5.07 -4.77
CA ASN A 104 -9.13 6.37 -5.43
C ASN A 104 -8.96 7.50 -4.41
N THR A 105 -9.72 7.48 -3.32
CA THR A 105 -9.58 8.45 -2.23
C THR A 105 -8.20 8.33 -1.57
N ALA A 106 -7.75 7.13 -1.26
CA ALA A 106 -6.43 6.91 -0.67
C ALA A 106 -5.31 7.33 -1.61
N ARG A 107 -5.43 7.04 -2.91
CA ARG A 107 -4.48 7.46 -3.93
C ARG A 107 -4.44 8.97 -4.07
N PHE A 108 -5.59 9.65 -4.09
CA PHE A 108 -5.67 11.11 -4.13
C PHE A 108 -4.99 11.75 -2.92
N VAL A 109 -5.29 11.27 -1.71
CA VAL A 109 -4.66 11.74 -0.46
C VAL A 109 -3.14 11.56 -0.53
N GLY A 110 -2.67 10.42 -1.04
CA GLY A 110 -1.25 10.15 -1.24
C GLY A 110 -0.60 11.13 -2.23
N VAL A 111 -1.23 11.37 -3.38
CA VAL A 111 -0.76 12.34 -4.40
C VAL A 111 -0.67 13.74 -3.83
N ALA A 112 -1.69 14.21 -3.12
CA ALA A 112 -1.70 15.53 -2.51
C ALA A 112 -0.61 15.68 -1.42
N ALA A 113 -0.40 14.64 -0.60
CA ALA A 113 0.64 14.60 0.41
C ALA A 113 2.04 14.70 -0.21
N ASP A 114 2.34 13.85 -1.19
CA ASP A 114 3.63 13.83 -1.87
C ASP A 114 3.90 15.15 -2.61
N PHE A 115 2.89 15.67 -3.30
CA PHE A 115 3.00 16.96 -3.98
C PHE A 115 3.35 18.09 -3.02
N SER A 116 2.62 18.22 -1.92
CA SER A 116 2.89 19.24 -0.91
C SER A 116 4.27 19.07 -0.28
N GLN A 117 4.68 17.83 0.02
CA GLN A 117 5.99 17.52 0.59
C GLN A 117 7.12 17.90 -0.36
N SER A 118 6.97 17.63 -1.67
CA SER A 118 7.98 18.00 -2.68
C SER A 118 8.21 19.52 -2.80
N LEU A 119 7.19 20.30 -2.42
CA LEU A 119 7.21 21.77 -2.48
C LEU A 119 7.64 22.43 -1.16
N MET A 120 7.80 21.66 -0.08
CA MET A 120 8.29 22.21 1.19
C MET A 120 9.68 22.81 1.01
N GLY A 121 9.78 24.14 1.21
CA GLY A 121 11.04 24.88 1.03
C GLY A 121 11.27 25.47 -0.36
N SER A 122 10.32 25.38 -1.27
CA SER A 122 10.46 25.90 -2.66
C SER A 122 10.52 27.42 -2.80
N GLY A 123 10.33 28.17 -1.73
CA GLY A 123 10.46 29.64 -1.74
C GLY A 123 9.28 30.41 -2.34
N GLY A 124 8.21 29.72 -2.76
CA GLY A 124 7.00 30.29 -3.35
C GLY A 124 6.52 29.45 -4.54
N PHE A 125 5.23 29.55 -4.88
CA PHE A 125 4.67 28.79 -5.99
C PHE A 125 4.69 29.58 -7.29
N ASP A 126 5.20 28.97 -8.35
CA ASP A 126 5.09 29.48 -9.72
C ASP A 126 3.68 29.22 -10.30
N ASP A 127 3.44 29.74 -11.53
CA ASP A 127 2.15 29.60 -12.22
C ASP A 127 1.78 28.13 -12.48
N LYS A 128 2.77 27.27 -12.71
CA LYS A 128 2.58 25.85 -12.99
C LYS A 128 2.14 25.13 -11.72
N THR A 129 2.86 25.35 -10.63
CA THR A 129 2.53 24.81 -9.30
C THR A 129 1.14 25.22 -8.85
N ARG A 130 0.77 26.51 -9.03
CA ARG A 130 -0.58 26.99 -8.70
C ARG A 130 -1.69 26.32 -9.53
N LYS A 131 -1.44 26.06 -10.81
CA LYS A 131 -2.37 25.28 -11.64
C LYS A 131 -2.55 23.87 -11.13
N SER A 132 -1.47 23.19 -10.74
CA SER A 132 -1.55 21.84 -10.12
C SER A 132 -2.38 21.86 -8.84
N PHE A 133 -2.23 22.87 -7.99
CA PHE A 133 -3.09 23.03 -6.82
C PHE A 133 -4.56 23.23 -7.19
N ALA A 134 -4.84 24.03 -8.24
CA ALA A 134 -6.21 24.24 -8.71
C ALA A 134 -6.85 22.96 -9.30
N GLU A 135 -6.08 22.09 -9.92
CA GLU A 135 -6.55 20.79 -10.42
C GLU A 135 -6.80 19.81 -9.27
N LEU A 136 -5.87 19.72 -8.30
CA LEU A 136 -6.09 18.93 -7.08
C LEU A 136 -7.31 19.41 -6.30
N TYR A 137 -7.51 20.73 -6.20
CA TYR A 137 -8.67 21.30 -5.54
C TYR A 137 -10.00 20.80 -6.13
N LYS A 138 -10.13 20.75 -7.45
CA LYS A 138 -11.34 20.24 -8.12
C LYS A 138 -11.65 18.80 -7.74
N THR A 139 -10.61 17.96 -7.69
CA THR A 139 -10.79 16.58 -7.26
C THR A 139 -11.15 16.49 -5.77
N ALA A 140 -10.51 17.31 -4.92
CA ALA A 140 -10.85 17.38 -3.50
C ALA A 140 -12.29 17.85 -3.27
N GLU A 141 -12.76 18.83 -4.02
CA GLU A 141 -14.13 19.33 -3.98
C GLU A 141 -15.13 18.21 -4.31
N SER A 142 -14.91 17.46 -5.40
CA SER A 142 -15.76 16.32 -5.76
C SER A 142 -15.77 15.23 -4.69
N ILE A 143 -14.61 14.92 -4.08
CA ILE A 143 -14.52 13.95 -2.97
C ILE A 143 -15.29 14.46 -1.76
N THR A 144 -15.12 15.74 -1.40
CA THR A 144 -15.80 16.33 -0.26
C THR A 144 -17.32 16.32 -0.43
N GLU A 145 -17.83 16.70 -1.62
CA GLU A 145 -19.26 16.64 -1.93
C GLU A 145 -19.82 15.21 -1.84
N ALA A 146 -19.08 14.22 -2.32
CA ALA A 146 -19.49 12.82 -2.25
C ALA A 146 -19.49 12.29 -0.81
N LEU A 147 -18.49 12.66 0.00
CA LEU A 147 -18.42 12.32 1.43
C LEU A 147 -19.54 12.99 2.22
N ASP A 148 -19.87 14.25 1.92
CA ASP A 148 -21.00 14.97 2.56
C ASP A 148 -22.33 14.31 2.23
N ALA A 149 -22.56 13.93 0.97
CA ALA A 149 -23.77 13.20 0.59
C ALA A 149 -23.90 11.87 1.35
N MET A 150 -22.79 11.13 1.49
CA MET A 150 -22.76 9.89 2.26
C MET A 150 -22.99 10.13 3.77
N ARG A 151 -22.48 11.24 4.33
CA ARG A 151 -22.75 11.64 5.71
C ARG A 151 -24.25 11.90 5.92
N ASP A 152 -24.88 12.59 4.99
CA ASP A 152 -26.33 12.84 5.05
C ASP A 152 -27.14 11.53 5.01
N ASP A 153 -26.72 10.55 4.20
CA ASP A 153 -27.34 9.22 4.14
C ASP A 153 -27.16 8.43 5.44
N ILE A 154 -26.03 8.55 6.09
CA ILE A 154 -25.75 7.94 7.40
C ILE A 154 -26.61 8.62 8.47
N ASP A 155 -26.65 9.95 8.50
CA ASP A 155 -27.41 10.74 9.49
C ASP A 155 -28.94 10.53 9.36
N ASN A 156 -29.41 10.36 8.13
CA ASN A 156 -30.82 10.04 7.83
C ASN A 156 -31.16 8.55 8.06
N GLY A 157 -30.17 7.70 8.36
CA GLY A 157 -30.35 6.27 8.58
C GLY A 157 -30.61 5.44 7.33
N THR A 158 -30.38 6.00 6.14
CA THR A 158 -30.44 5.31 4.84
C THR A 158 -29.30 4.31 4.73
N VAL A 159 -28.12 4.72 5.19
CA VAL A 159 -26.90 3.88 5.30
C VAL A 159 -26.57 3.69 6.78
N LYS A 160 -26.23 2.46 7.18
CA LYS A 160 -25.88 2.14 8.57
C LYS A 160 -24.48 1.60 8.67
N MET A 161 -23.68 2.19 9.54
CA MET A 161 -22.28 1.82 9.75
C MET A 161 -22.07 0.55 10.59
N ASP A 162 -23.12 0.01 11.22
CA ASP A 162 -23.06 -1.15 12.11
C ASP A 162 -23.45 -2.49 11.48
N GLU A 163 -23.78 -2.52 10.20
CA GLU A 163 -24.22 -3.71 9.48
C GLU A 163 -23.28 -4.14 8.34
N PRO A 164 -21.94 -4.28 8.55
CA PRO A 164 -21.05 -4.72 7.48
C PRO A 164 -21.30 -6.18 7.04
N GLU A 165 -22.00 -6.99 7.85
CA GLU A 165 -22.23 -8.41 7.56
C GLU A 165 -23.70 -8.78 7.34
N ALA A 166 -24.66 -7.91 7.64
CA ALA A 166 -26.06 -8.30 7.74
C ALA A 166 -26.86 -8.16 6.43
N LEU A 167 -26.31 -7.51 5.42
CA LEU A 167 -27.02 -7.24 4.17
C LEU A 167 -26.16 -7.56 2.95
N PHE A 168 -25.78 -8.83 2.84
CA PHE A 168 -25.52 -9.38 1.51
C PHE A 168 -26.88 -9.47 0.83
N ASP A 169 -27.13 -8.61 -0.17
CA ASP A 169 -28.13 -8.91 -1.16
C ASP A 169 -27.67 -10.15 -1.95
N ASP A 170 -28.49 -10.66 -2.86
CA ASP A 170 -28.14 -11.81 -3.70
C ASP A 170 -26.85 -11.58 -4.53
N THR A 171 -26.25 -10.38 -4.52
CA THR A 171 -24.98 -10.00 -5.17
C THR A 171 -23.78 -10.01 -4.25
N GLY A 172 -23.97 -10.16 -2.93
CA GLY A 172 -22.89 -10.32 -1.95
C GLY A 172 -22.23 -9.02 -1.48
N ALA A 173 -22.74 -7.84 -1.90
CA ALA A 173 -22.25 -6.55 -1.43
C ALA A 173 -23.18 -5.95 -0.35
N SER A 174 -22.61 -5.32 0.69
CA SER A 174 -23.38 -4.54 1.65
C SER A 174 -23.88 -3.24 1.02
N LEU A 175 -25.00 -2.68 1.51
CA LEU A 175 -25.47 -1.36 1.08
C LEU A 175 -24.40 -0.28 1.30
N LEU A 176 -23.65 -0.39 2.40
CA LEU A 176 -22.55 0.51 2.74
C LEU A 176 -21.38 0.40 1.73
N SER A 177 -20.96 -0.83 1.40
CA SER A 177 -19.94 -1.08 0.38
C SER A 177 -20.37 -0.57 -0.99
N THR A 178 -21.65 -0.78 -1.35
CA THR A 178 -22.19 -0.31 -2.64
C THR A 178 -22.17 1.22 -2.71
N ALA A 179 -22.63 1.91 -1.67
CA ALA A 179 -22.60 3.38 -1.61
C ALA A 179 -21.17 3.92 -1.69
N MET A 180 -20.21 3.25 -1.03
CA MET A 180 -18.79 3.62 -1.07
C MET A 180 -18.20 3.41 -2.46
N LEU A 181 -18.49 2.31 -3.12
CA LEU A 181 -18.03 2.04 -4.50
C LEU A 181 -18.64 3.01 -5.51
N GLU A 182 -19.90 3.42 -5.31
CA GLU A 182 -20.55 4.45 -6.14
C GLU A 182 -19.83 5.80 -5.96
N MET A 183 -19.51 6.19 -4.73
CA MET A 183 -18.72 7.38 -4.43
C MET A 183 -17.35 7.31 -5.11
N GLU A 184 -16.61 6.22 -4.91
CA GLU A 184 -15.27 6.01 -5.49
C GLU A 184 -15.30 6.04 -7.04
N SER A 185 -16.36 5.51 -7.66
CA SER A 185 -16.51 5.56 -9.12
C SER A 185 -16.80 6.97 -9.65
N GLY A 186 -17.35 7.84 -8.81
CA GLY A 186 -17.58 9.25 -9.12
C GLY A 186 -16.33 10.13 -9.02
N ILE A 187 -15.29 9.65 -8.36
CA ILE A 187 -13.98 10.32 -8.32
C ILE A 187 -13.33 10.14 -9.70
N GLY A 188 -13.24 11.22 -10.47
CA GLY A 188 -12.63 11.22 -11.80
C GLY A 188 -11.16 10.81 -11.81
N GLU A 189 -10.56 10.76 -12.99
CA GLU A 189 -9.11 10.55 -13.11
C GLU A 189 -8.36 11.63 -12.34
N LEU A 190 -7.32 11.21 -11.59
CA LEU A 190 -6.50 12.16 -10.86
C LEU A 190 -5.74 13.05 -11.83
N PRO A 191 -5.61 14.36 -11.55
CA PRO A 191 -4.92 15.27 -12.44
C PRO A 191 -3.44 14.88 -12.60
N GLU A 192 -2.93 14.98 -13.84
CA GLU A 192 -1.50 14.87 -14.11
C GLU A 192 -0.77 16.05 -13.49
N LEU A 193 -0.08 15.82 -12.39
CA LEU A 193 0.70 16.83 -11.72
C LEU A 193 2.13 16.83 -12.25
N SER A 194 2.63 18.00 -12.54
CA SER A 194 4.03 18.17 -12.94
C SER A 194 4.95 18.24 -11.73
N TYR A 195 5.02 17.14 -10.99
CA TYR A 195 5.97 16.93 -9.89
C TYR A 195 6.44 15.48 -9.91
N ASP A 196 7.59 15.20 -9.30
CA ASP A 196 8.19 13.87 -9.28
C ASP A 196 7.83 13.12 -7.99
N GLY A 197 6.53 12.96 -7.72
CA GLY A 197 6.03 12.26 -6.52
C GLY A 197 5.84 10.76 -6.73
N ARG A 198 5.78 10.00 -5.62
CA ARG A 198 5.56 8.55 -5.63
C ARG A 198 4.30 8.14 -6.41
N TYR A 199 3.26 8.96 -6.34
CA TYR A 199 1.97 8.74 -6.99
C TYR A 199 1.87 9.44 -8.35
N ASN A 200 2.78 10.37 -8.63
CA ASN A 200 2.96 10.83 -9.99
C ASN A 200 3.76 9.73 -10.73
N LYS A 201 3.07 8.67 -11.10
CA LYS A 201 3.58 7.89 -12.21
C LYS A 201 3.66 8.90 -13.36
N ALA A 202 4.89 9.30 -13.73
CA ALA A 202 5.14 9.69 -15.11
C ALA A 202 4.36 8.68 -15.92
N ALA A 203 3.32 9.12 -16.64
CA ALA A 203 2.34 8.27 -17.27
C ALA A 203 3.07 7.06 -17.78
N ALA A 204 2.82 5.89 -17.18
CA ALA A 204 3.57 4.68 -17.51
C ALA A 204 3.48 4.66 -19.00
N GLU A 205 4.60 4.76 -19.73
CA GLU A 205 4.55 4.90 -21.17
C GLU A 205 3.54 3.89 -21.64
N GLU A 206 2.39 4.37 -22.17
CA GLU A 206 1.35 3.48 -22.59
C GLU A 206 1.99 2.53 -23.58
N CYS A 207 1.92 1.25 -23.31
CA CYS A 207 2.43 0.26 -24.23
C CYS A 207 1.63 0.40 -25.52
N LYS A 208 2.20 1.10 -26.50
CA LYS A 208 1.49 1.45 -27.76
C LYS A 208 1.12 0.22 -28.57
N ASP A 209 1.89 -0.82 -28.45
CA ASP A 209 1.70 -2.11 -29.13
C ASP A 209 1.85 -3.23 -28.08
N PRO A 210 0.85 -3.46 -27.22
CA PRO A 210 0.95 -4.49 -26.20
C PRO A 210 0.98 -5.88 -26.83
N ILE A 211 1.76 -6.79 -26.19
CA ILE A 211 1.79 -8.19 -26.59
C ILE A 211 0.38 -8.79 -26.61
N THR A 212 0.17 -9.79 -27.44
CA THR A 212 -1.10 -10.51 -27.52
C THR A 212 -1.35 -11.36 -26.25
N GLU A 213 -2.61 -11.77 -26.03
CA GLU A 213 -2.93 -12.69 -24.92
C GLU A 213 -2.16 -14.01 -25.02
N ASP A 214 -2.00 -14.55 -26.24
CA ASP A 214 -1.30 -15.82 -26.46
C ASP A 214 0.21 -15.70 -26.15
N GLU A 215 0.82 -14.55 -26.47
CA GLU A 215 2.21 -14.26 -26.09
C GLU A 215 2.34 -14.12 -24.58
N ALA A 216 1.45 -13.36 -23.94
CA ALA A 216 1.42 -13.21 -22.48
C ALA A 216 1.21 -14.57 -21.78
N ARG A 217 0.34 -15.42 -22.33
CA ARG A 217 0.08 -16.78 -21.85
C ARG A 217 1.33 -17.65 -21.93
N THR A 218 2.05 -17.59 -23.03
CA THR A 218 3.30 -18.33 -23.22
C THR A 218 4.34 -17.89 -22.20
N ILE A 219 4.51 -16.57 -21.99
CA ILE A 219 5.45 -16.01 -21.02
C ILE A 219 5.09 -16.47 -19.59
N ALA A 220 3.82 -16.42 -19.24
CA ALA A 220 3.35 -16.85 -17.91
C ALA A 220 3.58 -18.36 -17.69
N ALA A 221 3.30 -19.18 -18.69
CA ALA A 221 3.53 -20.64 -18.64
C ALA A 221 5.03 -20.96 -18.49
N ASP A 222 5.88 -20.32 -19.28
CA ASP A 222 7.35 -20.50 -19.22
C ASP A 222 7.90 -20.08 -17.86
N PHE A 223 7.41 -18.96 -17.30
CA PHE A 223 7.82 -18.48 -15.99
C PHE A 223 7.45 -19.46 -14.86
N LEU A 224 6.27 -20.06 -14.96
CA LEU A 224 5.81 -21.11 -14.03
C LEU A 224 6.46 -22.48 -14.28
N GLY A 225 7.17 -22.66 -15.42
CA GLY A 225 7.78 -23.92 -15.81
C GLY A 225 6.76 -24.97 -16.27
N LEU A 226 5.65 -24.53 -16.87
CA LEU A 226 4.57 -25.39 -17.34
C LEU A 226 4.75 -25.73 -18.82
N GLU A 227 4.45 -26.98 -19.18
CA GLU A 227 4.33 -27.41 -20.57
C GLU A 227 2.84 -27.36 -21.00
N GLY A 228 2.49 -26.41 -21.90
CA GLY A 228 1.17 -26.36 -22.53
C GLY A 228 0.15 -25.40 -21.90
N ASP A 229 -1.13 -25.53 -22.30
CA ASP A 229 -2.25 -24.58 -22.04
C ASP A 229 -2.84 -24.64 -20.63
N GLY A 230 -2.07 -25.02 -19.61
CA GLY A 230 -2.57 -25.27 -18.24
C GLY A 230 -2.96 -24.02 -17.44
N ILE A 231 -2.89 -22.81 -18.02
CA ILE A 231 -3.22 -21.56 -17.32
C ILE A 231 -4.51 -20.94 -17.86
N SER A 232 -5.35 -20.40 -16.95
CA SER A 232 -6.60 -19.74 -17.28
C SER A 232 -6.49 -18.21 -17.20
N LEU A 233 -7.06 -17.53 -18.19
CA LEU A 233 -7.13 -16.06 -18.18
C LEU A 233 -8.10 -15.61 -17.09
N GLN A 234 -7.66 -14.67 -16.25
CA GLN A 234 -8.49 -14.00 -15.24
C GLN A 234 -8.90 -12.61 -15.71
N TYR A 235 -7.95 -11.82 -16.18
CA TYR A 235 -8.17 -10.43 -16.55
C TYR A 235 -7.15 -9.98 -17.60
N ARG A 236 -7.60 -9.07 -18.47
CA ARG A 236 -6.70 -8.33 -19.39
C ARG A 236 -7.12 -6.87 -19.45
N SER A 237 -6.19 -5.96 -19.20
CA SER A 237 -6.41 -4.52 -19.30
C SER A 237 -6.31 -4.02 -20.76
N GLU A 238 -6.80 -2.82 -21.03
CA GLU A 238 -6.62 -2.16 -22.33
C GLU A 238 -5.15 -1.91 -22.67
N ALA A 239 -4.32 -1.64 -21.66
CA ALA A 239 -2.86 -1.48 -21.77
C ALA A 239 -2.10 -2.82 -21.97
N GLY A 240 -2.81 -3.95 -22.08
CA GLY A 240 -2.24 -5.27 -22.35
C GLY A 240 -1.75 -6.03 -21.11
N ALA A 241 -1.83 -5.46 -19.90
CA ALA A 241 -1.52 -6.21 -18.70
C ALA A 241 -2.51 -7.36 -18.53
N THR A 242 -1.99 -8.59 -18.38
CA THR A 242 -2.79 -9.82 -18.42
C THR A 242 -2.50 -10.67 -17.19
N SER A 243 -3.54 -11.02 -16.44
CA SER A 243 -3.47 -11.90 -15.28
C SER A 243 -3.95 -13.30 -15.63
N PHE A 244 -3.19 -14.30 -15.22
CA PHE A 244 -3.51 -15.71 -15.38
C PHE A 244 -3.51 -16.42 -14.03
N GLU A 245 -4.26 -17.52 -13.96
CA GLU A 245 -4.32 -18.41 -12.82
C GLU A 245 -3.96 -19.84 -13.21
N HIS A 246 -3.20 -20.51 -12.36
CA HIS A 246 -2.89 -21.92 -12.45
C HIS A 246 -2.87 -22.52 -11.05
N GLU A 247 -3.80 -23.44 -10.75
CA GLU A 247 -3.99 -24.05 -9.44
C GLU A 247 -4.16 -22.97 -8.34
N ASP A 248 -3.17 -22.86 -7.44
CA ASP A 248 -3.14 -21.90 -6.34
C ASP A 248 -2.35 -20.62 -6.68
N LYS A 249 -1.88 -20.46 -7.92
CA LYS A 249 -1.00 -19.36 -8.33
C LYS A 249 -1.70 -18.39 -9.25
N SER A 250 -1.48 -17.10 -9.00
CA SER A 250 -1.86 -16.02 -9.88
C SER A 250 -0.61 -15.30 -10.38
N ILE A 251 -0.52 -15.02 -11.69
CA ILE A 251 0.62 -14.41 -12.34
C ILE A 251 0.16 -13.25 -13.23
N LEU A 252 0.85 -12.10 -13.13
CA LEU A 252 0.60 -10.92 -13.91
C LEU A 252 1.74 -10.66 -14.89
N VAL A 253 1.40 -10.53 -16.17
CA VAL A 253 2.31 -10.12 -17.25
C VAL A 253 1.87 -8.76 -17.76
N ASP A 254 2.78 -7.79 -17.87
CA ASP A 254 2.49 -6.46 -18.41
C ASP A 254 2.38 -6.45 -19.95
N GLY A 255 2.01 -5.29 -20.52
CA GLY A 255 1.86 -5.14 -21.96
C GLY A 255 3.18 -5.27 -22.74
N TRP A 256 4.32 -5.14 -22.09
CA TRP A 256 5.67 -5.32 -22.70
C TRP A 256 6.18 -6.76 -22.64
N GLY A 257 5.47 -7.66 -21.95
CA GLY A 257 5.85 -9.05 -21.79
C GLY A 257 6.70 -9.33 -20.54
N ASN A 258 6.72 -8.43 -19.57
CA ASN A 258 7.42 -8.68 -18.33
C ASN A 258 6.48 -9.35 -17.31
N VAL A 259 6.99 -10.34 -16.58
CA VAL A 259 6.27 -10.90 -15.43
C VAL A 259 6.46 -9.96 -14.26
N VAL A 260 5.40 -9.22 -13.92
CA VAL A 260 5.41 -8.19 -12.88
C VAL A 260 5.22 -8.80 -11.50
N SER A 261 4.29 -9.75 -11.37
CA SER A 261 4.03 -10.39 -10.09
C SER A 261 3.59 -11.85 -10.20
N LEU A 262 3.86 -12.59 -9.14
CA LEU A 262 3.37 -13.94 -8.89
C LEU A 262 2.92 -14.02 -7.44
N SER A 263 1.79 -14.66 -7.17
CA SER A 263 1.32 -14.96 -5.81
C SER A 263 0.74 -16.37 -5.76
N SER A 264 0.84 -17.01 -4.59
CA SER A 264 0.22 -18.30 -4.30
C SER A 264 -0.76 -18.16 -3.14
N SER A 265 -1.82 -18.94 -3.13
CA SER A 265 -2.83 -18.96 -2.06
C SER A 265 -2.79 -20.25 -1.22
N ARG A 266 -1.81 -21.12 -1.47
CA ARG A 266 -1.68 -22.38 -0.73
C ARG A 266 -1.31 -22.19 0.74
N ILE A 267 -1.70 -23.14 1.55
CA ILE A 267 -1.26 -23.18 2.95
C ILE A 267 0.18 -23.71 2.99
N VAL A 268 1.07 -22.97 3.62
CA VAL A 268 2.47 -23.35 3.80
C VAL A 268 2.68 -23.91 5.21
N THR A 269 3.38 -25.03 5.29
CA THR A 269 3.81 -25.67 6.54
C THR A 269 5.31 -25.87 6.50
N GLY A 270 5.92 -26.36 7.57
CA GLY A 270 7.36 -26.63 7.59
C GLY A 270 8.19 -25.52 8.26
N ASP A 271 9.50 -25.76 8.34
CA ASP A 271 10.45 -24.90 9.04
C ASP A 271 11.85 -24.95 8.41
N MET A 272 11.89 -24.71 7.09
CA MET A 272 13.15 -24.63 6.35
C MET A 272 14.02 -23.50 6.91
N PRO A 273 15.35 -23.69 7.04
CA PRO A 273 16.26 -22.64 7.46
C PRO A 273 16.22 -21.41 6.52
N ALA A 274 16.35 -20.22 7.09
CA ALA A 274 16.35 -18.97 6.32
C ALA A 274 17.42 -18.94 5.22
N GLU A 275 18.61 -19.49 5.48
CA GLU A 275 19.72 -19.56 4.53
C GLU A 275 19.36 -20.37 3.25
N ASP A 276 18.63 -21.48 3.43
CA ASP A 276 18.20 -22.31 2.29
C ASP A 276 17.13 -21.60 1.47
N MET A 277 16.20 -20.89 2.12
CA MET A 277 15.19 -20.07 1.45
C MET A 277 15.80 -18.86 0.73
N GLU A 278 16.81 -18.21 1.32
CA GLU A 278 17.56 -17.13 0.66
C GLU A 278 18.30 -17.64 -0.58
N LYS A 279 18.86 -18.84 -0.50
CA LYS A 279 19.51 -19.48 -1.63
C LYS A 279 18.50 -19.76 -2.75
N ALA A 280 17.34 -20.33 -2.40
CA ALA A 280 16.26 -20.58 -3.36
C ALA A 280 15.79 -19.30 -4.05
N ALA A 281 15.62 -18.19 -3.29
CA ALA A 281 15.28 -16.89 -3.85
C ALA A 281 16.32 -16.38 -4.86
N LYS A 282 17.60 -16.46 -4.53
CA LYS A 282 18.69 -16.04 -5.43
C LYS A 282 18.77 -16.89 -6.70
N GLU A 283 18.58 -18.20 -6.56
CA GLU A 283 18.53 -19.13 -7.71
C GLU A 283 17.34 -18.80 -8.62
N PHE A 284 16.18 -18.52 -8.04
CA PHE A 284 15.00 -18.10 -8.78
C PHE A 284 15.24 -16.79 -9.54
N LEU A 285 15.76 -15.77 -8.89
CA LEU A 285 16.06 -14.48 -9.52
C LEU A 285 17.03 -14.63 -10.69
N THR A 286 18.12 -15.38 -10.49
CA THR A 286 19.11 -15.65 -11.56
C THR A 286 18.48 -16.41 -12.72
N LYS A 287 17.65 -17.42 -12.43
CA LYS A 287 16.95 -18.21 -13.47
C LYS A 287 16.06 -17.35 -14.36
N HIS A 288 15.44 -16.31 -13.77
CA HIS A 288 14.51 -15.44 -14.48
C HIS A 288 15.14 -14.13 -14.96
N GLY A 289 16.47 -14.02 -14.98
CA GLY A 289 17.21 -12.91 -15.59
C GLY A 289 17.37 -11.68 -14.72
N PHE A 290 17.07 -11.76 -13.42
CA PHE A 290 17.30 -10.70 -12.45
C PHE A 290 18.75 -10.75 -11.94
N ASP A 291 19.68 -10.24 -12.77
CA ASP A 291 21.09 -10.23 -12.45
C ASP A 291 21.48 -9.04 -11.57
N HIS A 292 22.59 -9.20 -10.83
CA HIS A 292 23.14 -8.14 -9.96
C HIS A 292 22.21 -7.67 -8.83
N MET A 293 21.28 -8.53 -8.40
CA MET A 293 20.41 -8.26 -7.27
C MET A 293 21.12 -8.48 -5.93
N HIS A 294 21.08 -7.47 -5.06
CA HIS A 294 21.65 -7.49 -3.73
C HIS A 294 20.55 -7.62 -2.67
N LEU A 295 20.69 -8.59 -1.78
CA LEU A 295 19.75 -8.79 -0.67
C LEU A 295 19.88 -7.63 0.32
N VAL A 296 18.79 -6.91 0.56
CA VAL A 296 18.72 -5.75 1.46
C VAL A 296 18.06 -6.10 2.78
N SER A 297 16.98 -6.87 2.73
CA SER A 297 16.28 -7.33 3.92
C SER A 297 15.78 -8.76 3.74
N SER A 298 15.75 -9.50 4.85
CA SER A 298 15.27 -10.87 4.92
C SER A 298 14.59 -11.05 6.28
N GLU A 299 13.29 -11.32 6.26
CA GLU A 299 12.46 -11.41 7.46
C GLU A 299 11.57 -12.65 7.42
N ARG A 300 11.48 -13.32 8.57
CA ARG A 300 10.60 -14.49 8.73
C ARG A 300 9.19 -14.03 9.07
N MET A 301 8.22 -14.35 8.21
CA MET A 301 6.81 -14.09 8.41
C MET A 301 6.04 -15.42 8.47
N GLY A 302 5.92 -15.98 9.67
CA GLY A 302 5.34 -17.31 9.86
C GLY A 302 6.14 -18.40 9.12
N ASN A 303 5.52 -19.11 8.19
CA ASN A 303 6.16 -20.14 7.37
C ASN A 303 6.71 -19.60 6.03
N LEU A 304 6.82 -18.30 5.88
CA LEU A 304 7.39 -17.64 4.70
C LEU A 304 8.65 -16.86 5.10
N GLN A 305 9.65 -16.83 4.23
CA GLN A 305 10.77 -15.90 4.32
C GLN A 305 10.58 -14.80 3.27
N SER A 306 10.28 -13.59 3.74
CA SER A 306 10.12 -12.42 2.89
C SER A 306 11.45 -11.70 2.72
N MET A 307 11.81 -11.40 1.48
CA MET A 307 13.10 -10.82 1.12
C MET A 307 12.91 -9.68 0.12
N ARG A 308 13.73 -8.64 0.28
CA ARG A 308 13.84 -7.55 -0.68
C ARG A 308 15.24 -7.53 -1.27
N PHE A 309 15.29 -7.49 -2.59
CA PHE A 309 16.51 -7.33 -3.36
C PHE A 309 16.49 -6.01 -4.11
N GLU A 310 17.64 -5.37 -4.21
CA GLU A 310 17.84 -4.13 -4.97
C GLU A 310 18.96 -4.34 -5.98
N ARG A 311 18.81 -3.78 -7.19
CA ARG A 311 19.85 -3.91 -8.23
C ARG A 311 21.08 -3.08 -7.88
N LEU A 312 22.25 -3.58 -8.26
CA LEU A 312 23.50 -2.86 -8.21
C LEU A 312 23.85 -2.31 -9.60
N ASP A 313 23.91 -0.98 -9.71
CA ASP A 313 24.45 -0.32 -10.90
C ASP A 313 25.85 0.25 -10.60
N GLY A 314 26.86 -0.36 -11.20
CA GLY A 314 28.27 0.01 -10.98
C GLY A 314 28.70 -0.08 -9.51
N GLY A 315 28.07 -0.93 -8.71
CA GLY A 315 28.32 -1.11 -7.28
C GLY A 315 27.54 -0.17 -6.35
N VAL A 316 26.66 0.66 -6.91
CA VAL A 316 25.72 1.51 -6.17
C VAL A 316 24.36 0.82 -6.16
N ARG A 317 23.73 0.71 -4.99
CA ARG A 317 22.38 0.14 -4.88
C ARG A 317 21.32 1.12 -5.39
N CYS A 318 20.28 0.59 -6.02
CA CYS A 318 19.16 1.33 -6.57
C CYS A 318 17.90 0.96 -5.79
N GLU A 319 17.42 1.81 -4.88
CA GLU A 319 16.24 1.51 -4.04
C GLU A 319 14.96 1.30 -4.86
N LYS A 320 14.81 2.07 -5.94
CA LYS A 320 13.65 2.01 -6.81
C LYS A 320 13.64 0.71 -7.62
N ASP A 321 14.80 0.30 -8.11
CA ASP A 321 14.99 -0.93 -8.86
C ASP A 321 15.08 -2.13 -7.92
N SER A 322 13.92 -2.56 -7.46
CA SER A 322 13.81 -3.59 -6.42
C SER A 322 12.84 -4.70 -6.80
N VAL A 323 13.13 -5.89 -6.27
CA VAL A 323 12.27 -7.07 -6.33
C VAL A 323 11.98 -7.55 -4.93
N ARG A 324 10.72 -7.88 -4.65
CA ARG A 324 10.30 -8.56 -3.43
C ARG A 324 9.99 -10.01 -3.75
N ILE A 325 10.42 -10.91 -2.88
CA ILE A 325 10.19 -12.34 -3.04
C ILE A 325 9.93 -12.99 -1.70
N SER A 326 8.94 -13.86 -1.62
CA SER A 326 8.71 -14.70 -0.45
C SER A 326 8.86 -16.16 -0.84
N VAL A 327 9.56 -16.93 0.00
CA VAL A 327 9.82 -18.35 -0.19
C VAL A 327 9.13 -19.14 0.90
N ALA A 328 8.53 -20.26 0.53
CA ALA A 328 7.79 -21.14 1.41
C ALA A 328 8.73 -22.09 2.16
N ALA A 329 8.48 -22.28 3.45
CA ALA A 329 9.35 -23.06 4.35
C ALA A 329 9.16 -24.57 4.27
N ASP A 330 8.17 -25.06 3.55
CA ASP A 330 7.92 -26.51 3.41
C ASP A 330 8.69 -27.13 2.24
N ASP A 331 8.83 -26.42 1.13
CA ASP A 331 9.42 -26.96 -0.10
C ASP A 331 10.45 -26.02 -0.77
N GLY A 332 10.66 -24.81 -0.23
CA GLY A 332 11.58 -23.83 -0.80
C GLY A 332 11.11 -23.20 -2.10
N THR A 333 9.84 -23.36 -2.49
CA THR A 333 9.30 -22.72 -3.69
C THR A 333 8.97 -21.26 -3.44
N VAL A 334 9.02 -20.46 -4.51
CA VAL A 334 8.58 -19.07 -4.46
C VAL A 334 7.08 -19.00 -4.27
N TYR A 335 6.66 -18.37 -3.17
CA TYR A 335 5.28 -18.17 -2.78
C TYR A 335 4.72 -16.85 -3.35
N SER A 336 5.52 -15.80 -3.31
CA SER A 336 5.19 -14.52 -3.95
C SER A 336 6.42 -13.88 -4.56
N PHE A 337 6.21 -13.14 -5.63
CA PHE A 337 7.22 -12.38 -6.35
C PHE A 337 6.60 -11.09 -6.85
N ASP A 338 7.30 -9.97 -6.70
CA ASP A 338 6.89 -8.65 -7.17
C ASP A 338 8.13 -7.91 -7.70
N ALA A 339 8.13 -7.68 -9.00
CA ALA A 339 9.17 -6.96 -9.73
C ALA A 339 8.66 -5.61 -10.28
N SER A 340 7.55 -5.10 -9.79
CA SER A 340 6.98 -3.82 -10.25
C SER A 340 7.99 -2.67 -10.12
N GLY A 341 8.77 -2.65 -9.02
CA GLY A 341 9.85 -1.69 -8.83
C GLY A 341 10.93 -1.79 -9.89
N HIS A 342 11.35 -3.00 -10.26
CA HIS A 342 12.38 -3.23 -11.28
C HIS A 342 11.95 -2.72 -12.65
N TYR A 343 10.73 -3.02 -13.08
CA TYR A 343 10.23 -2.62 -14.40
C TYR A 343 9.75 -1.16 -14.46
N SER A 344 9.50 -0.51 -13.32
CA SER A 344 9.18 0.91 -13.28
C SER A 344 10.39 1.82 -13.38
N ASP A 345 11.61 1.31 -13.17
CA ASP A 345 12.84 2.07 -13.25
C ASP A 345 13.42 2.03 -14.68
N THR A 346 12.91 2.93 -15.51
CA THR A 346 13.38 3.11 -16.90
C THR A 346 14.45 4.19 -17.04
N GLN A 347 14.77 4.90 -15.96
CA GLN A 347 15.68 6.06 -16.03
C GLN A 347 17.14 5.67 -15.80
N LYS A 348 18.03 6.33 -16.54
CA LYS A 348 19.46 6.28 -16.24
C LYS A 348 19.72 7.10 -14.98
N HIS A 349 20.37 6.48 -14.00
CA HIS A 349 20.76 7.15 -12.77
C HIS A 349 21.61 8.40 -13.04
N ALA A 350 21.13 9.56 -12.58
CA ALA A 350 21.85 10.82 -12.72
C ALA A 350 23.02 10.84 -11.74
N LYS A 351 24.26 10.91 -12.28
CA LYS A 351 25.45 11.12 -11.43
C LYS A 351 25.65 12.62 -11.26
N PRO A 352 25.73 13.13 -10.00
CA PRO A 352 26.07 14.52 -9.75
C PRO A 352 27.44 14.88 -10.37
N GLU A 353 27.62 16.13 -10.81
CA GLU A 353 28.89 16.62 -11.36
C GLU A 353 30.02 16.57 -10.32
N SER A 354 29.69 16.77 -9.05
CA SER A 354 30.61 16.66 -7.92
C SER A 354 29.95 16.03 -6.72
N ILE A 355 30.70 15.24 -5.98
CA ILE A 355 30.26 14.63 -4.72
C ILE A 355 31.25 14.95 -3.60
N VAL A 356 30.73 15.09 -2.37
CA VAL A 356 31.56 15.18 -1.17
C VAL A 356 32.24 13.84 -0.90
N THR A 357 33.34 13.87 -0.17
CA THR A 357 33.98 12.62 0.25
C THR A 357 33.14 11.90 1.33
N GLN A 358 33.29 10.58 1.45
CA GLN A 358 32.64 9.79 2.50
C GLN A 358 32.94 10.32 3.92
N THR A 359 34.16 10.85 4.14
CA THR A 359 34.55 11.47 5.42
C THR A 359 33.78 12.77 5.68
N GLN A 360 33.57 13.58 4.64
CA GLN A 360 32.73 14.79 4.75
C GLN A 360 31.28 14.44 5.01
N ALA A 361 30.73 13.45 4.29
CA ALA A 361 29.38 12.94 4.55
C ALA A 361 29.21 12.42 5.98
N ALA A 362 30.20 11.67 6.50
CA ALA A 362 30.17 11.20 7.87
C ALA A 362 30.17 12.32 8.92
N SER A 363 30.66 13.53 8.59
CA SER A 363 30.61 14.66 9.51
C SER A 363 29.20 15.23 9.74
N ALA A 364 28.24 14.90 8.87
CA ALA A 364 26.83 15.24 9.03
C ALA A 364 26.09 14.33 10.03
N LEU A 365 26.71 13.22 10.45
CA LEU A 365 26.11 12.30 11.40
C LEU A 365 26.08 12.89 12.81
N PRO A 366 25.03 12.58 13.62
CA PRO A 366 24.96 13.01 15.00
C PRO A 366 26.16 12.53 15.82
N LYS A 367 26.68 13.41 16.66
CA LYS A 367 27.80 13.05 17.55
C LYS A 367 27.39 11.98 18.55
N GLY A 368 28.21 10.96 18.71
CA GLY A 368 28.00 9.89 19.69
C GLY A 368 27.39 8.62 19.12
N LEU A 369 27.11 8.58 17.82
CA LEU A 369 26.77 7.35 17.10
C LEU A 369 28.05 6.60 16.70
N SER A 370 28.01 5.27 16.76
CA SER A 370 29.00 4.40 16.12
C SER A 370 28.53 4.14 14.69
N ALA A 371 29.19 4.73 13.70
CA ALA A 371 28.77 4.68 12.30
C ALA A 371 29.65 3.74 11.48
N LYS A 372 29.00 2.82 10.76
CA LYS A 372 29.62 1.90 9.79
C LYS A 372 29.15 2.28 8.39
N PRO A 373 30.06 2.68 7.46
CA PRO A 373 29.64 2.95 6.09
C PRO A 373 29.21 1.65 5.38
N LYS A 374 28.09 1.71 4.65
CA LYS A 374 27.54 0.59 3.88
C LYS A 374 27.69 0.76 2.36
N GLY A 375 28.24 1.89 1.91
CA GLY A 375 28.42 2.21 0.50
C GLY A 375 27.58 3.38 0.05
N MET A 376 27.22 3.34 -1.22
CA MET A 376 26.36 4.36 -1.84
C MET A 376 25.06 3.75 -2.31
N VAL A 377 24.02 4.57 -2.37
CA VAL A 377 22.69 4.18 -2.80
C VAL A 377 22.03 5.31 -3.58
N TYR A 378 21.39 4.98 -4.68
CA TYR A 378 20.40 5.86 -5.29
C TYR A 378 19.10 5.72 -4.48
N ALA A 379 18.89 6.68 -3.59
CA ALA A 379 17.74 6.70 -2.70
C ALA A 379 16.55 7.34 -3.41
N GLU A 380 15.40 6.68 -3.36
CA GLU A 380 14.16 7.25 -3.86
C GLU A 380 13.76 8.46 -3.01
N THR A 381 13.49 9.59 -3.64
CA THR A 381 12.96 10.78 -2.99
C THR A 381 11.44 10.65 -2.85
N ALA A 382 10.84 11.45 -1.96
CA ALA A 382 9.38 11.53 -1.85
C ALA A 382 8.71 11.93 -3.19
N GLY A 383 9.45 12.63 -4.05
CA GLY A 383 9.05 13.02 -5.40
C GLY A 383 9.28 11.95 -6.48
N GLY A 384 9.67 10.72 -6.15
CA GLY A 384 9.92 9.64 -7.10
C GLY A 384 11.21 9.75 -7.92
N ASN A 385 11.96 10.86 -7.76
CA ASN A 385 13.31 11.00 -8.29
C ASN A 385 14.29 10.19 -7.46
N GLU A 386 15.51 10.07 -7.97
CA GLU A 386 16.60 9.44 -7.25
C GLU A 386 17.62 10.48 -6.78
N ARG A 387 18.22 10.21 -5.63
CA ARG A 387 19.27 10.98 -5.04
C ARG A 387 20.43 10.08 -4.66
N LEU A 388 21.62 10.39 -5.15
CA LEU A 388 22.81 9.63 -4.76
C LEU A 388 23.19 9.97 -3.32
N CYS A 389 23.22 8.96 -2.46
CA CYS A 389 23.50 9.12 -1.03
C CYS A 389 24.62 8.19 -0.58
N TYR A 390 25.37 8.61 0.42
CA TYR A 390 26.15 7.71 1.27
C TYR A 390 25.25 7.08 2.32
N GLU A 391 25.40 5.80 2.52
CA GLU A 391 24.66 5.05 3.51
C GLU A 391 25.53 4.69 4.70
N PHE A 392 25.01 4.95 5.89
CA PHE A 392 25.63 4.60 7.17
C PHE A 392 24.66 3.80 8.03
N GLU A 393 25.13 2.69 8.55
CA GLU A 393 24.49 1.99 9.66
C GLU A 393 25.08 2.54 10.96
N CYS A 394 24.23 3.04 11.82
CA CYS A 394 24.63 3.73 13.04
C CYS A 394 24.02 3.07 14.26
N GLU A 395 24.83 2.85 15.29
CA GLU A 395 24.37 2.34 16.58
C GLU A 395 24.37 3.48 17.59
N SER A 396 23.24 3.66 18.30
CA SER A 396 23.13 4.61 19.40
C SER A 396 23.59 3.99 20.73
N LYS A 397 23.75 4.83 21.75
CA LYS A 397 24.04 4.36 23.11
C LYS A 397 22.86 3.66 23.79
N ASN A 398 21.67 3.79 23.21
CA ASN A 398 20.44 3.19 23.70
C ASN A 398 20.05 1.92 22.92
N ASP A 399 21.02 1.31 22.24
CA ASP A 399 20.86 0.11 21.43
C ASP A 399 19.93 0.28 20.19
N ASP A 400 19.63 1.53 19.79
CA ASP A 400 18.93 1.76 18.53
C ASP A 400 19.89 1.56 17.35
N THR A 401 19.45 0.81 16.37
CA THR A 401 20.15 0.69 15.07
C THR A 401 19.44 1.57 14.04
N LEU A 402 20.22 2.46 13.44
CA LEU A 402 19.73 3.50 12.52
C LEU A 402 20.40 3.32 11.17
N ARG A 403 19.63 3.47 10.12
CA ARG A 403 20.12 3.68 8.76
C ARG A 403 20.04 5.18 8.46
N ILE A 404 21.18 5.82 8.22
CA ILE A 404 21.25 7.24 7.89
C ILE A 404 21.80 7.40 6.48
N LEU A 405 21.04 8.09 5.64
CA LEU A 405 21.44 8.48 4.30
C LEU A 405 21.91 9.93 4.33
N VAL A 406 23.07 10.18 3.71
CA VAL A 406 23.65 11.51 3.54
C VAL A 406 23.79 11.77 2.05
N ASP A 407 23.19 12.83 1.60
CA ASP A 407 23.22 13.29 0.22
C ASP A 407 24.69 13.47 -0.25
N ALA A 408 25.05 12.82 -1.33
CA ALA A 408 26.43 12.81 -1.82
C ALA A 408 26.85 14.14 -2.46
N GLU A 409 25.92 14.95 -2.92
CA GLU A 409 26.21 16.26 -3.53
C GLU A 409 26.38 17.34 -2.47
N THR A 410 25.50 17.41 -1.50
CA THR A 410 25.45 18.46 -0.49
C THR A 410 26.19 18.12 0.81
N GLY A 411 26.37 16.82 1.11
CA GLY A 411 26.89 16.35 2.39
C GLY A 411 25.92 16.50 3.56
N SER A 412 24.64 16.78 3.30
CA SER A 412 23.60 16.93 4.32
C SER A 412 22.88 15.63 4.59
N GLN A 413 22.40 15.43 5.83
CA GLN A 413 21.50 14.31 6.11
C GLN A 413 20.27 14.38 5.22
N TYR A 414 19.93 13.24 4.62
CA TYR A 414 18.78 13.12 3.74
C TYR A 414 17.64 12.34 4.38
N ARG A 415 17.93 11.17 4.94
CA ARG A 415 16.93 10.30 5.54
C ARG A 415 17.49 9.53 6.74
N ILE A 416 16.66 9.34 7.75
CA ILE A 416 16.93 8.51 8.92
C ILE A 416 15.83 7.45 9.00
N SER A 417 16.20 6.20 9.17
CA SER A 417 15.30 5.08 9.38
C SER A 417 15.80 4.23 10.53
N PHE A 418 14.91 3.66 11.32
CA PHE A 418 15.24 2.63 12.30
C PHE A 418 15.25 1.27 11.59
N ILE A 419 16.18 0.38 12.01
CA ILE A 419 16.34 -0.96 11.44
C ILE A 419 16.00 -2.00 12.53
#